data_965fb279212af0b423ba9f83f6d14080
#
_entry.id   965fb279212af0b423ba9f83f6d14080
#
_cell.length_a   1.000
_cell.length_b   1.000
_cell.length_c   1.000
_cell.angle_alpha   90.00
_cell.angle_beta   90.00
_cell.angle_gamma   90.00
#
_symmetry.space_group_name_H-M   'P 1'
#
loop_
_entity.id
_entity.type
_entity.pdbx_description
1 polymer ?
#
loop_
_entity_poly.entity_id
_entity_poly.type
_entity_poly.pdbx_seq_one_letter_code
_entity_poly.pdbx_strand_id
1 'polypeptide(L)'
;MKEFDKKSSPSREGFSKFLPASMADASARRRLTEYEIQVQDLQAYIRSLEAETVHLRKKLEDAPKDFMVLENKLREANRQLVQAFNQNEKLVNALYEAREQITALKEEVDKLCAPPSTYGVHLSVNEDGTLNILSQGRKVKVNLHPSIKPETLKPGQELILNEGLNVIEAASYEIQGDVVILKEQLDDERAIVTLRADEEKVGIIADPLRSLRLKTGDHILMDAKSGYLLEKLPKSEVEDLALEEVPDIGYDDIGGLGEQIEAIKDAVELPYLYAEYYREHKLTPPKGVLLYGPPGCGKTMIAKAVANNLAEKISETRGEKIKGYFLNIKGPELLNKYVGETERKIREIFVKAKEKAAEDVPVIVFFDEMDALFRTRGTGISSDVETTIVPQLLAEIDGVEGLKNVIVVGASNRQDLIDPAILRPGRLDVKIKIERPDRAAASDIFHKYLTTDIPIAQSEARGDLAAAIEAMIVATVDAMYALSEENRFLEVTYANGDKEVLYFKDFA
;
A
#
# COMPACT_ATOMS: atom_id res chain seq x y z
N MET A 1 -14.97 -38.06 -5.55
CA MET A 1 -15.69 -39.32 -5.38
C MET A 1 -16.26 -39.37 -3.97
N LYS A 2 -17.48 -38.99 -3.83
CA LYS A 2 -18.49 -39.37 -2.85
C LYS A 2 -19.71 -38.54 -3.19
N GLU A 3 -20.73 -39.23 -3.56
CA GLU A 3 -22.08 -38.76 -3.84
C GLU A 3 -22.58 -37.94 -2.65
N PHE A 4 -22.98 -36.71 -2.88
CA PHE A 4 -23.85 -35.98 -1.97
C PHE A 4 -25.29 -36.08 -2.53
N ASP A 5 -26.06 -36.84 -1.78
CA ASP A 5 -27.49 -37.05 -1.97
C ASP A 5 -28.27 -35.76 -2.19
N LYS A 6 -29.06 -35.79 -3.24
CA LYS A 6 -30.18 -34.88 -3.43
C LYS A 6 -31.16 -35.04 -2.29
N LYS A 7 -31.11 -34.16 -1.30
CA LYS A 7 -32.24 -33.93 -0.42
C LYS A 7 -33.11 -32.81 -0.99
N SER A 8 -34.28 -33.26 -1.36
CA SER A 8 -35.47 -32.57 -1.76
C SER A 8 -35.66 -31.18 -1.13
N SER A 9 -35.88 -30.20 -2.04
CA SER A 9 -36.53 -28.93 -1.71
C SER A 9 -37.89 -29.17 -1.04
N PRO A 10 -38.22 -28.48 0.04
CA PRO A 10 -39.57 -28.55 0.58
C PRO A 10 -40.56 -27.91 -0.37
N SER A 11 -41.57 -28.71 -0.67
CA SER A 11 -42.71 -28.35 -1.49
C SER A 11 -43.43 -27.09 -1.00
N ARG A 12 -43.86 -26.33 -1.98
CA ARG A 12 -44.52 -25.01 -1.96
C ARG A 12 -45.92 -24.98 -1.36
N GLU A 13 -46.32 -25.89 -0.49
CA GLU A 13 -47.73 -26.03 -0.05
C GLU A 13 -48.00 -25.75 1.43
N GLY A 14 -47.12 -25.02 2.16
CA GLY A 14 -47.30 -24.81 3.59
C GLY A 14 -47.62 -23.39 4.08
N PHE A 15 -47.54 -22.35 3.25
CA PHE A 15 -47.63 -20.95 3.78
C PHE A 15 -48.86 -20.15 3.42
N SER A 16 -49.92 -20.77 2.94
CA SER A 16 -51.14 -20.03 2.51
C SER A 16 -52.29 -19.99 3.51
N LYS A 17 -52.08 -20.40 4.76
CA LYS A 17 -53.17 -20.41 5.74
C LYS A 17 -52.79 -19.80 7.08
N PHE A 18 -52.47 -18.53 7.13
CA PHE A 18 -52.63 -17.69 8.34
C PHE A 18 -52.48 -16.22 7.94
N LEU A 19 -53.59 -15.67 7.38
CA LEU A 19 -53.75 -14.23 7.33
C LEU A 19 -55.11 -13.90 7.94
N PRO A 20 -55.21 -13.21 9.11
CA PRO A 20 -56.42 -12.54 9.51
C PRO A 20 -56.58 -11.29 8.67
N ALA A 21 -57.76 -11.20 8.01
CA ALA A 21 -58.18 -10.05 7.25
C ALA A 21 -58.56 -8.93 8.23
N SER A 22 -57.66 -7.98 8.45
CA SER A 22 -58.02 -6.60 8.75
C SER A 22 -56.80 -5.69 8.83
N MET A 23 -56.84 -4.63 8.07
CA MET A 23 -55.92 -3.48 8.11
C MET A 23 -54.45 -3.78 7.73
N ALA A 24 -54.28 -4.02 6.47
CA ALA A 24 -52.98 -4.07 5.87
C ALA A 24 -52.43 -2.66 5.66
N ASP A 25 -51.49 -2.29 6.48
CA ASP A 25 -50.64 -1.10 6.29
C ASP A 25 -49.91 -1.20 4.96
N ALA A 26 -50.15 -0.27 4.07
CA ALA A 26 -49.57 -0.26 2.72
C ALA A 26 -48.04 -0.26 2.76
N SER A 27 -47.43 0.21 3.86
CA SER A 27 -45.98 0.22 4.10
C SER A 27 -45.43 -1.18 4.39
N ALA A 28 -46.16 -1.98 5.16
CA ALA A 28 -45.79 -3.36 5.47
C ALA A 28 -45.83 -4.26 4.22
N ARG A 29 -46.81 -4.06 3.35
CA ARG A 29 -46.87 -4.77 2.04
C ARG A 29 -45.75 -4.36 1.13
N ARG A 30 -45.34 -3.06 1.10
CA ARG A 30 -44.18 -2.64 0.28
C ARG A 30 -42.88 -3.28 0.76
N ARG A 31 -42.66 -3.33 2.07
CA ARG A 31 -41.47 -3.97 2.63
C ARG A 31 -41.44 -5.49 2.37
N LEU A 32 -42.58 -6.15 2.45
CA LEU A 32 -42.68 -7.57 2.11
C LEU A 32 -42.32 -7.82 0.65
N THR A 33 -42.85 -6.99 -0.26
CA THR A 33 -42.50 -7.08 -1.68
C THR A 33 -41.02 -6.76 -1.96
N GLU A 34 -40.42 -5.83 -1.23
CA GLU A 34 -38.98 -5.52 -1.33
C GLU A 34 -38.08 -6.69 -0.91
N TYR A 35 -38.43 -7.37 0.20
CA TYR A 35 -37.69 -8.57 0.63
C TYR A 35 -37.92 -9.78 -0.32
N GLU A 36 -39.14 -9.94 -0.84
CA GLU A 36 -39.41 -10.95 -1.84
C GLU A 36 -38.57 -10.74 -3.11
N ILE A 37 -38.38 -9.50 -3.54
CA ILE A 37 -37.52 -9.15 -4.68
C ILE A 37 -36.04 -9.45 -4.37
N GLN A 38 -35.57 -9.06 -3.19
CA GLN A 38 -34.17 -9.38 -2.79
C GLN A 38 -33.87 -10.88 -2.75
N VAL A 39 -34.82 -11.70 -2.29
CA VAL A 39 -34.67 -13.17 -2.32
C VAL A 39 -34.62 -13.69 -3.76
N GLN A 40 -35.41 -13.12 -4.68
CA GLN A 40 -35.34 -13.49 -6.10
C GLN A 40 -34.03 -13.06 -6.76
N ASP A 41 -33.53 -11.89 -6.43
CA ASP A 41 -32.23 -11.40 -6.92
C ASP A 41 -31.07 -12.28 -6.44
N LEU A 42 -31.08 -12.68 -5.17
CA LEU A 42 -30.11 -13.65 -4.65
C LEU A 42 -30.19 -15.00 -5.34
N GLN A 43 -31.41 -15.48 -5.61
CA GLN A 43 -31.63 -16.72 -6.35
C GLN A 43 -31.17 -16.63 -7.82
N ALA A 44 -31.35 -15.46 -8.45
CA ALA A 44 -30.84 -15.21 -9.80
C ALA A 44 -29.31 -15.17 -9.81
N TYR A 45 -28.71 -14.53 -8.80
CA TYR A 45 -27.25 -14.51 -8.63
C TYR A 45 -26.66 -15.91 -8.39
N ILE A 46 -27.32 -16.72 -7.54
CA ILE A 46 -26.90 -18.12 -7.31
C ILE A 46 -26.97 -18.90 -8.64
N ARG A 47 -28.03 -18.74 -9.44
CA ARG A 47 -28.11 -19.41 -10.74
C ARG A 47 -27.05 -18.95 -11.73
N SER A 48 -26.68 -17.65 -11.71
CA SER A 48 -25.57 -17.16 -12.53
C SER A 48 -24.23 -17.74 -12.11
N LEU A 49 -23.98 -17.84 -10.79
CA LEU A 49 -22.79 -18.51 -10.25
C LEU A 49 -22.78 -20.01 -10.53
N GLU A 50 -23.94 -20.67 -10.48
CA GLU A 50 -24.08 -22.08 -10.88
C GLU A 50 -23.82 -22.25 -12.38
N ALA A 51 -24.31 -21.35 -13.22
CA ALA A 51 -24.01 -21.35 -14.66
C ALA A 51 -22.51 -21.07 -14.93
N GLU A 52 -21.90 -20.16 -14.21
CA GLU A 52 -20.46 -19.88 -14.28
C GLU A 52 -19.63 -21.07 -13.80
N THR A 53 -20.05 -21.72 -12.71
CA THR A 53 -19.39 -22.94 -12.22
C THR A 53 -19.54 -24.12 -13.20
N VAL A 54 -20.66 -24.24 -13.86
CA VAL A 54 -20.87 -25.23 -14.95
C VAL A 54 -20.00 -24.88 -16.16
N HIS A 55 -19.92 -23.61 -16.53
CA HIS A 55 -19.03 -23.15 -17.60
C HIS A 55 -17.54 -23.35 -17.28
N LEU A 56 -17.14 -23.05 -16.06
CA LEU A 56 -15.78 -23.29 -15.59
C LEU A 56 -15.46 -24.80 -15.50
N ARG A 57 -16.43 -25.62 -15.07
CA ARG A 57 -16.27 -27.08 -15.09
C ARG A 57 -16.13 -27.60 -16.51
N LYS A 58 -16.91 -27.07 -17.45
CA LYS A 58 -16.80 -27.45 -18.85
C LYS A 58 -15.46 -27.01 -19.46
N LYS A 59 -14.98 -25.84 -19.14
CA LYS A 59 -13.59 -25.41 -19.50
C LYS A 59 -12.53 -26.30 -18.85
N LEU A 60 -12.78 -26.78 -17.63
CA LEU A 60 -11.89 -27.71 -16.94
C LEU A 60 -11.91 -29.10 -17.59
N GLU A 61 -13.04 -29.52 -18.11
CA GLU A 61 -13.20 -30.78 -18.88
C GLU A 61 -12.62 -30.69 -20.30
N ASP A 62 -12.68 -29.50 -20.92
CA ASP A 62 -12.14 -29.27 -22.27
C ASP A 62 -10.61 -28.99 -22.29
N ALA A 63 -9.98 -28.82 -21.12
CA ALA A 63 -8.55 -28.58 -20.97
C ALA A 63 -7.60 -29.83 -20.92
N PRO A 64 -8.04 -31.07 -21.24
CA PRO A 64 -7.17 -32.24 -21.05
C PRO A 64 -6.05 -32.38 -22.08
N LYS A 65 -6.20 -31.83 -23.29
CA LYS A 65 -5.21 -32.02 -24.37
C LYS A 65 -3.97 -31.15 -24.16
N ASP A 66 -4.18 -29.91 -23.83
CA ASP A 66 -3.06 -28.99 -23.56
C ASP A 66 -2.36 -29.34 -22.25
N PHE A 67 -3.13 -29.84 -21.27
CA PHE A 67 -2.57 -30.29 -20.00
C PHE A 67 -1.66 -31.50 -20.18
N MET A 68 -2.06 -32.49 -21.01
CA MET A 68 -1.20 -33.66 -21.32
C MET A 68 0.08 -33.26 -22.06
N VAL A 69 -0.01 -32.30 -22.98
CA VAL A 69 1.18 -31.78 -23.69
C VAL A 69 2.09 -31.02 -22.75
N LEU A 70 1.50 -30.19 -21.85
CA LEU A 70 2.27 -29.48 -20.83
C LEU A 70 2.88 -30.48 -19.83
N GLU A 71 2.10 -31.48 -19.41
CA GLU A 71 2.58 -32.49 -18.46
C GLU A 71 3.73 -33.32 -19.06
N ASN A 72 3.66 -33.65 -20.35
CA ASN A 72 4.74 -34.34 -21.05
C ASN A 72 5.98 -33.43 -21.19
N LYS A 73 5.79 -32.15 -21.52
CA LYS A 73 6.90 -31.17 -21.54
C LYS A 73 7.49 -30.96 -20.15
N LEU A 74 6.64 -30.92 -19.12
CA LEU A 74 7.06 -30.80 -17.74
C LEU A 74 7.82 -32.05 -17.27
N ARG A 75 7.36 -33.24 -17.66
CA ARG A 75 8.08 -34.52 -17.41
C ARG A 75 9.43 -34.55 -18.09
N GLU A 76 9.48 -34.11 -19.36
CA GLU A 76 10.74 -34.03 -20.10
C GLU A 76 11.68 -32.98 -19.53
N ALA A 77 11.20 -31.80 -19.21
CA ALA A 77 11.96 -30.76 -18.52
C ALA A 77 12.44 -31.22 -17.15
N ASN A 78 11.57 -31.91 -16.39
CA ASN A 78 11.97 -32.51 -15.11
C ASN A 78 13.03 -33.61 -15.27
N ARG A 79 12.94 -34.44 -16.34
CA ARG A 79 14.01 -35.42 -16.64
C ARG A 79 15.33 -34.72 -16.95
N GLN A 80 15.29 -33.69 -17.79
CA GLN A 80 16.51 -32.91 -18.12
C GLN A 80 17.03 -32.20 -16.89
N LEU A 81 16.13 -31.68 -16.03
CA LEU A 81 16.49 -31.02 -14.78
C LEU A 81 17.11 -32.00 -13.80
N VAL A 82 16.56 -33.22 -13.67
CA VAL A 82 17.16 -34.29 -12.85
C VAL A 82 18.51 -34.74 -13.40
N GLN A 83 18.66 -34.85 -14.73
CA GLN A 83 19.95 -35.18 -15.34
C GLN A 83 20.99 -34.06 -15.12
N ALA A 84 20.59 -32.81 -15.33
CA ALA A 84 21.45 -31.65 -15.05
C ALA A 84 21.78 -31.54 -13.55
N PHE A 85 20.82 -31.85 -12.69
CA PHE A 85 21.00 -31.87 -11.22
C PHE A 85 22.02 -32.94 -10.83
N ASN A 86 21.90 -34.17 -11.38
CA ASN A 86 22.83 -35.26 -11.12
C ASN A 86 24.23 -35.00 -11.71
N GLN A 87 24.31 -34.29 -12.85
CA GLN A 87 25.62 -33.88 -13.40
C GLN A 87 26.22 -32.73 -12.56
N ASN A 88 25.40 -31.77 -12.11
CA ASN A 88 25.85 -30.74 -11.19
C ASN A 88 26.28 -31.32 -9.84
N GLU A 89 25.53 -32.29 -9.32
CA GLU A 89 25.89 -32.97 -8.09
C GLU A 89 27.24 -33.69 -8.20
N LYS A 90 27.48 -34.37 -9.33
CA LYS A 90 28.79 -34.99 -9.61
C LYS A 90 29.91 -33.96 -9.74
N LEU A 91 29.64 -32.84 -10.41
CA LEU A 91 30.62 -31.75 -10.56
C LEU A 91 30.83 -31.01 -9.22
N VAL A 92 29.78 -30.81 -8.45
CA VAL A 92 29.87 -30.22 -7.12
C VAL A 92 30.65 -31.16 -6.18
N ASN A 93 30.39 -32.46 -6.22
CA ASN A 93 31.14 -33.43 -5.42
C ASN A 93 32.62 -33.50 -5.83
N ALA A 94 32.93 -33.51 -7.12
CA ALA A 94 34.30 -33.46 -7.59
C ALA A 94 35.00 -32.12 -7.25
N LEU A 95 34.25 -31.00 -7.28
CA LEU A 95 34.76 -29.71 -6.80
C LEU A 95 34.94 -29.68 -5.28
N TYR A 96 34.04 -30.34 -4.53
CA TYR A 96 34.21 -30.50 -3.09
C TYR A 96 35.42 -31.34 -2.74
N GLU A 97 35.63 -32.48 -3.39
CA GLU A 97 36.83 -33.33 -3.20
C GLU A 97 38.11 -32.59 -3.54
N ALA A 98 38.15 -31.91 -4.69
CA ALA A 98 39.30 -31.09 -5.07
C ALA A 98 39.53 -29.92 -4.08
N ARG A 99 38.47 -29.30 -3.60
CA ARG A 99 38.56 -28.22 -2.61
C ARG A 99 38.99 -28.73 -1.24
N GLU A 100 38.51 -29.91 -0.83
CA GLU A 100 38.97 -30.55 0.41
C GLU A 100 40.46 -30.89 0.33
N GLN A 101 40.94 -31.42 -0.80
CA GLN A 101 42.36 -31.70 -1.00
C GLN A 101 43.19 -30.41 -0.97
N ILE A 102 42.73 -29.33 -1.60
CA ILE A 102 43.40 -28.02 -1.57
C ILE A 102 43.32 -27.41 -0.17
N THR A 103 42.20 -27.59 0.52
CA THR A 103 42.05 -27.08 1.87
C THR A 103 42.88 -27.86 2.87
N ALA A 104 42.92 -29.19 2.75
CA ALA A 104 43.78 -30.05 3.57
C ALA A 104 45.28 -29.72 3.37
N LEU A 105 45.73 -29.52 2.11
CA LEU A 105 47.07 -29.06 1.81
C LEU A 105 47.35 -27.64 2.33
N LYS A 106 46.37 -26.72 2.25
CA LYS A 106 46.48 -25.39 2.84
C LYS A 106 46.49 -25.44 4.38
N GLU A 107 45.60 -26.23 4.99
CA GLU A 107 45.59 -26.40 6.46
C GLU A 107 46.89 -27.06 6.95
N GLU A 108 47.52 -27.93 6.17
CA GLU A 108 48.81 -28.52 6.52
C GLU A 108 49.96 -27.49 6.44
N VAL A 109 49.85 -26.54 5.51
CA VAL A 109 50.79 -25.41 5.40
C VAL A 109 50.51 -24.33 6.41
N ASP A 110 49.22 -23.99 6.66
CA ASP A 110 48.80 -22.97 7.63
C ASP A 110 48.93 -23.42 9.09
N LYS A 111 48.81 -24.74 9.36
CA LYS A 111 49.15 -25.31 10.69
C LYS A 111 50.60 -25.18 11.03
N LEU A 112 51.48 -24.98 10.03
CA LEU A 112 52.89 -24.75 10.24
C LEU A 112 53.29 -23.29 10.40
N CYS A 113 52.39 -22.33 10.11
CA CYS A 113 52.78 -20.92 9.95
C CYS A 113 51.89 -19.84 10.60
N ALA A 114 50.71 -20.16 11.15
CA ALA A 114 49.81 -19.07 11.54
C ALA A 114 49.46 -19.01 13.05
N PRO A 115 49.98 -18.02 13.79
CA PRO A 115 49.43 -17.57 15.05
C PRO A 115 48.05 -16.86 14.86
N PRO A 116 47.20 -16.80 15.89
CA PRO A 116 45.87 -16.19 15.80
C PRO A 116 45.98 -14.74 15.33
N SER A 117 45.19 -14.43 14.30
CA SER A 117 45.06 -13.03 13.80
C SER A 117 44.01 -12.25 14.60
N THR A 118 44.28 -11.00 14.83
CA THR A 118 43.32 -10.05 15.43
C THR A 118 42.84 -9.06 14.40
N TYR A 119 41.68 -8.42 14.68
CA TYR A 119 41.12 -7.42 13.78
C TYR A 119 41.28 -6.02 14.34
N GLY A 120 41.45 -5.05 13.46
CA GLY A 120 41.46 -3.63 13.79
C GLY A 120 40.90 -2.79 12.65
N VAL A 121 40.33 -1.63 12.99
CA VAL A 121 39.75 -0.70 12.01
C VAL A 121 40.79 0.37 11.66
N HIS A 122 41.03 0.60 10.36
CA HIS A 122 41.93 1.64 9.89
C HIS A 122 41.40 3.03 10.19
N LEU A 123 42.21 3.87 10.83
CA LEU A 123 41.88 5.25 11.15
C LEU A 123 42.60 6.26 10.25
N SER A 124 43.93 6.17 10.17
CA SER A 124 44.76 7.09 9.39
C SER A 124 46.15 6.52 9.10
N VAL A 125 46.76 7.00 8.03
CA VAL A 125 48.15 6.74 7.67
C VAL A 125 49.01 7.85 8.26
N ASN A 126 50.17 7.50 8.86
CA ASN A 126 51.13 8.46 9.37
C ASN A 126 52.20 8.77 8.31
N GLU A 127 52.91 9.90 8.46
CA GLU A 127 53.97 10.33 7.55
C GLU A 127 55.14 9.33 7.48
N ASP A 128 55.35 8.54 8.53
CA ASP A 128 56.38 7.51 8.62
C ASP A 128 55.99 6.16 7.99
N GLY A 129 54.84 6.10 7.32
CA GLY A 129 54.37 4.89 6.68
C GLY A 129 53.69 3.89 7.64
N THR A 130 53.53 4.22 8.91
CA THR A 130 52.79 3.40 9.88
C THR A 130 51.32 3.75 9.87
N LEU A 131 50.47 2.85 10.37
CA LEU A 131 49.04 3.07 10.48
C LEU A 131 48.59 3.30 11.92
N ASN A 132 47.61 4.17 12.06
CA ASN A 132 46.79 4.24 13.28
C ASN A 132 45.54 3.38 13.06
N ILE A 133 45.34 2.43 13.94
CA ILE A 133 44.17 1.54 13.92
C ILE A 133 43.44 1.60 15.26
N LEU A 134 42.17 1.26 15.23
CA LEU A 134 41.38 0.96 16.41
C LEU A 134 41.32 -0.55 16.58
N SER A 135 41.96 -1.08 17.61
CA SER A 135 41.86 -2.51 17.94
C SER A 135 41.40 -2.66 19.38
N GLN A 136 40.37 -3.47 19.63
CA GLN A 136 39.78 -3.68 20.95
C GLN A 136 39.41 -2.38 21.68
N GLY A 137 38.91 -1.37 20.97
CA GLY A 137 38.54 -0.07 21.53
C GLY A 137 39.71 0.86 21.88
N ARG A 138 40.95 0.49 21.51
CA ARG A 138 42.16 1.30 21.76
C ARG A 138 42.79 1.70 20.43
N LYS A 139 43.26 2.94 20.38
CA LYS A 139 44.04 3.46 19.26
C LYS A 139 45.47 2.95 19.40
N VAL A 140 45.92 2.22 18.37
CA VAL A 140 47.27 1.59 18.32
C VAL A 140 47.97 2.02 17.06
N LYS A 141 49.28 2.32 17.14
CA LYS A 141 50.13 2.55 15.98
C LYS A 141 50.78 1.23 15.56
N VAL A 142 50.64 0.85 14.32
CA VAL A 142 51.07 -0.46 13.79
C VAL A 142 51.85 -0.32 12.50
N ASN A 143 52.69 -1.32 12.18
CA ASN A 143 53.44 -1.40 10.93
C ASN A 143 52.62 -2.17 9.89
N LEU A 144 52.91 -1.87 8.61
CA LEU A 144 52.35 -2.65 7.48
C LEU A 144 53.27 -3.74 7.06
N HIS A 145 52.72 -4.84 6.60
CA HIS A 145 53.47 -5.85 5.87
C HIS A 145 53.94 -5.25 4.54
N PRO A 146 55.19 -5.54 4.05
CA PRO A 146 55.74 -4.95 2.84
C PRO A 146 54.94 -5.18 1.55
N SER A 147 54.03 -6.15 1.56
CA SER A 147 53.14 -6.45 0.42
C SER A 147 51.96 -5.47 0.29
N ILE A 148 51.67 -4.71 1.34
CA ILE A 148 50.50 -3.82 1.38
C ILE A 148 50.95 -2.38 1.17
N LYS A 149 50.40 -1.72 0.16
CA LYS A 149 50.65 -0.29 -0.10
C LYS A 149 49.72 0.58 0.77
N PRO A 150 50.23 1.54 1.51
CA PRO A 150 49.40 2.43 2.36
C PRO A 150 48.29 3.15 1.60
N GLU A 151 48.55 3.48 0.31
CA GLU A 151 47.63 4.21 -0.57
C GLU A 151 46.37 3.42 -0.95
N THR A 152 46.39 2.09 -0.78
CA THR A 152 45.25 1.22 -1.07
C THR A 152 44.30 1.07 0.09
N LEU A 153 44.72 1.49 1.29
CA LEU A 153 43.92 1.37 2.50
C LEU A 153 43.02 2.57 2.68
N LYS A 154 41.79 2.31 3.07
CA LYS A 154 40.76 3.34 3.23
C LYS A 154 40.32 3.49 4.68
N PRO A 155 40.06 4.69 5.17
CA PRO A 155 39.54 4.92 6.52
C PRO A 155 38.24 4.15 6.78
N GLY A 156 38.14 3.50 7.95
CA GLY A 156 36.99 2.67 8.33
C GLY A 156 37.06 1.22 7.84
N GLN A 157 38.06 0.86 7.04
CA GLN A 157 38.27 -0.50 6.55
C GLN A 157 38.83 -1.41 7.66
N GLU A 158 38.38 -2.67 7.72
CA GLU A 158 38.92 -3.66 8.60
C GLU A 158 40.28 -4.16 8.12
N LEU A 159 41.19 -4.39 9.08
CA LEU A 159 42.53 -4.88 8.84
C LEU A 159 42.79 -6.12 9.67
N ILE A 160 43.44 -7.11 9.11
CA ILE A 160 43.89 -8.31 9.81
C ILE A 160 45.32 -8.10 10.31
N LEU A 161 45.50 -8.37 11.61
CA LEU A 161 46.76 -8.16 12.33
C LEU A 161 47.30 -9.50 12.80
N ASN A 162 48.63 -9.64 12.74
CA ASN A 162 49.34 -10.77 13.36
C ASN A 162 49.52 -10.55 14.87
N GLU A 163 50.12 -11.51 15.59
CA GLU A 163 50.45 -11.41 17.01
C GLU A 163 51.30 -10.23 17.38
N GLY A 164 52.17 -9.79 16.46
CA GLY A 164 52.99 -8.58 16.64
C GLY A 164 52.27 -7.29 16.31
N LEU A 165 50.92 -7.32 16.13
CA LEU A 165 50.10 -6.20 15.72
C LEU A 165 50.54 -5.52 14.41
N ASN A 166 51.16 -6.30 13.46
CA ASN A 166 51.44 -5.79 12.13
C ASN A 166 50.27 -6.17 11.20
N VAL A 167 49.89 -5.26 10.30
CA VAL A 167 48.84 -5.48 9.31
C VAL A 167 49.34 -6.48 8.25
N ILE A 168 48.65 -7.62 8.14
CA ILE A 168 48.97 -8.69 7.17
C ILE A 168 48.07 -8.62 5.96
N GLU A 169 46.81 -8.22 6.14
CA GLU A 169 45.82 -8.20 5.06
C GLU A 169 44.80 -7.09 5.32
N ALA A 170 44.24 -6.53 4.24
CA ALA A 170 43.14 -5.60 4.29
C ALA A 170 41.83 -6.35 4.02
N ALA A 171 40.91 -6.32 4.97
CA ALA A 171 39.58 -6.89 4.85
C ALA A 171 38.59 -5.89 4.22
N SER A 172 37.34 -6.28 4.11
CA SER A 172 36.24 -5.38 3.72
C SER A 172 35.81 -4.48 4.87
N TYR A 173 34.82 -3.64 4.64
CA TYR A 173 34.17 -2.89 5.71
C TYR A 173 33.28 -3.80 6.57
N GLU A 174 33.15 -3.48 7.86
CA GLU A 174 32.21 -4.16 8.77
C GLU A 174 30.78 -4.05 8.23
N ILE A 175 30.06 -5.18 8.20
CA ILE A 175 28.69 -5.27 7.70
C ILE A 175 27.67 -5.15 8.85
N GLN A 176 28.14 -5.27 10.11
CA GLN A 176 27.32 -5.20 11.31
C GLN A 176 27.52 -3.89 12.03
N GLY A 177 26.45 -3.32 12.54
CA GLY A 177 26.52 -2.06 13.27
C GLY A 177 25.16 -1.58 13.72
N ASP A 178 25.13 -0.36 14.25
CA ASP A 178 23.88 0.31 14.61
C ASP A 178 23.31 1.06 13.41
N VAL A 179 21.98 1.00 13.25
CA VAL A 179 21.28 1.82 12.29
C VAL A 179 21.06 3.20 12.91
N VAL A 180 21.60 4.22 12.27
CA VAL A 180 21.49 5.62 12.70
C VAL A 180 20.85 6.47 11.62
N ILE A 181 20.23 7.59 12.02
CA ILE A 181 19.57 8.51 11.09
C ILE A 181 20.46 9.74 10.92
N LEU A 182 20.75 10.11 9.69
CA LEU A 182 21.51 11.32 9.38
C LEU A 182 20.69 12.56 9.73
N LYS A 183 21.18 13.39 10.62
CA LYS A 183 20.57 14.67 10.98
C LYS A 183 21.12 15.81 10.15
N GLU A 184 22.44 15.92 10.06
CA GLU A 184 23.12 16.99 9.34
C GLU A 184 24.52 16.54 8.94
N GLN A 185 24.96 16.89 7.74
CA GLN A 185 26.34 16.71 7.31
C GLN A 185 27.14 17.97 7.68
N LEU A 186 28.16 17.82 8.54
CA LEU A 186 28.99 18.94 9.01
C LEU A 186 30.03 19.34 7.96
N ASP A 187 30.70 18.36 7.39
CA ASP A 187 31.73 18.50 6.36
C ASP A 187 31.80 17.21 5.50
N ASP A 188 32.77 17.11 4.60
CA ASP A 188 32.97 15.91 3.75
C ASP A 188 33.38 14.67 4.54
N GLU A 189 33.79 14.82 5.81
CA GLU A 189 34.30 13.74 6.63
C GLU A 189 33.40 13.41 7.84
N ARG A 190 32.52 14.34 8.25
CA ARG A 190 31.75 14.18 9.50
C ARG A 190 30.29 14.52 9.31
N ALA A 191 29.46 13.80 10.05
CA ALA A 191 28.04 14.04 10.09
C ALA A 191 27.48 13.86 11.51
N ILE A 192 26.43 14.61 11.85
CA ILE A 192 25.63 14.39 13.04
C ILE A 192 24.59 13.33 12.71
N VAL A 193 24.56 12.29 13.52
CA VAL A 193 23.59 11.19 13.41
C VAL A 193 22.83 11.02 14.71
N THR A 194 21.58 10.60 14.61
CA THR A 194 20.73 10.28 15.75
C THR A 194 20.70 8.77 15.95
N LEU A 195 21.01 8.32 17.16
CA LEU A 195 20.89 6.93 17.62
C LEU A 195 19.48 6.70 18.20
N ARG A 196 19.29 5.52 18.81
CA ARG A 196 18.06 5.20 19.53
C ARG A 196 17.83 6.21 20.67
N ALA A 197 16.56 6.56 20.91
CA ALA A 197 16.14 7.52 21.95
C ALA A 197 16.66 8.96 21.78
N ASP A 198 16.79 9.42 20.52
CA ASP A 198 17.19 10.79 20.17
C ASP A 198 18.58 11.23 20.67
N GLU A 199 19.46 10.26 20.99
CA GLU A 199 20.85 10.55 21.32
C GLU A 199 21.62 10.96 20.06
N GLU A 200 22.25 12.14 20.08
CA GLU A 200 23.04 12.65 18.96
C GLU A 200 24.50 12.27 19.10
N LYS A 201 25.11 11.81 18.01
CA LYS A 201 26.53 11.48 17.94
C LYS A 201 27.13 12.00 16.64
N VAL A 202 28.41 12.39 16.72
CA VAL A 202 29.17 12.72 15.50
C VAL A 202 29.79 11.45 14.95
N GLY A 203 29.40 11.06 13.72
CA GLY A 203 29.98 9.95 12.98
C GLY A 203 30.99 10.44 11.93
N ILE A 204 31.94 9.58 11.57
CA ILE A 204 32.93 9.82 10.53
C ILE A 204 32.46 9.12 9.25
N ILE A 205 32.39 9.85 8.15
CA ILE A 205 31.92 9.33 6.86
C ILE A 205 33.04 8.50 6.23
N ALA A 206 32.80 7.20 6.05
CA ALA A 206 33.73 6.31 5.33
C ALA A 206 33.72 6.57 3.82
N ASP A 207 34.80 6.20 3.13
CA ASP A 207 34.98 6.41 1.69
C ASP A 207 33.82 5.96 0.81
N PRO A 208 33.16 4.81 1.04
CA PRO A 208 32.00 4.38 0.23
C PRO A 208 30.84 5.39 0.24
N LEU A 209 30.66 6.10 1.36
CA LEU A 209 29.57 7.09 1.49
C LEU A 209 29.94 8.47 0.94
N ARG A 210 31.23 8.81 0.85
CA ARG A 210 31.68 10.11 0.31
C ARG A 210 31.28 10.32 -1.14
N SER A 211 31.16 9.23 -1.91
CA SER A 211 30.72 9.28 -3.31
C SER A 211 29.21 9.41 -3.48
N LEU A 212 28.44 9.21 -2.41
CA LEU A 212 26.99 9.24 -2.41
C LEU A 212 26.49 10.58 -1.87
N ARG A 213 25.42 11.09 -2.47
CA ARG A 213 24.75 12.28 -1.96
C ARG A 213 23.89 11.88 -0.75
N LEU A 214 24.34 12.24 0.42
CA LEU A 214 23.61 12.02 1.67
C LEU A 214 22.59 13.15 1.88
N LYS A 215 21.43 12.78 2.42
CA LYS A 215 20.35 13.70 2.78
C LYS A 215 19.95 13.52 4.23
N THR A 216 19.51 14.56 4.88
CA THR A 216 18.90 14.49 6.21
C THR A 216 17.76 13.46 6.21
N GLY A 217 17.74 12.59 7.22
CA GLY A 217 16.78 11.49 7.33
C GLY A 217 17.23 10.18 6.67
N ASP A 218 18.42 10.13 6.04
CA ASP A 218 18.95 8.86 5.50
C ASP A 218 19.33 7.90 6.65
N HIS A 219 19.00 6.62 6.46
CA HIS A 219 19.43 5.55 7.35
C HIS A 219 20.84 5.10 6.97
N ILE A 220 21.74 5.10 7.92
CA ILE A 220 23.14 4.79 7.70
C ILE A 220 23.57 3.72 8.70
N LEU A 221 24.33 2.74 8.21
CA LEU A 221 25.00 1.76 9.06
C LEU A 221 26.21 2.42 9.70
N MET A 222 26.25 2.44 11.03
CA MET A 222 27.37 2.97 11.80
C MET A 222 28.03 1.84 12.60
N ASP A 223 29.32 1.71 12.49
CA ASP A 223 30.07 0.86 13.42
C ASP A 223 30.08 1.51 14.81
N ALA A 224 29.44 0.83 15.76
CA ALA A 224 29.32 1.30 17.14
C ALA A 224 30.66 1.53 17.85
N LYS A 225 31.71 0.79 17.47
CA LYS A 225 33.03 0.81 18.09
C LYS A 225 33.90 1.96 17.57
N SER A 226 34.00 2.09 16.26
CA SER A 226 34.85 3.09 15.61
C SER A 226 34.12 4.41 15.34
N GLY A 227 32.79 4.38 15.24
CA GLY A 227 31.97 5.55 14.90
C GLY A 227 31.99 5.89 13.40
N TYR A 228 32.46 5.00 12.55
CA TYR A 228 32.41 5.17 11.09
C TYR A 228 31.02 4.91 10.56
N LEU A 229 30.57 5.75 9.66
CA LEU A 229 29.38 5.61 8.85
C LEU A 229 29.78 4.84 7.58
N LEU A 230 29.28 3.61 7.42
CA LEU A 230 29.84 2.65 6.46
C LEU A 230 29.00 2.53 5.19
N GLU A 231 27.68 2.41 5.33
CA GLU A 231 26.78 2.15 4.22
C GLU A 231 25.48 2.90 4.39
N LYS A 232 24.93 3.41 3.28
CA LYS A 232 23.57 3.94 3.24
C LYS A 232 22.60 2.78 3.09
N LEU A 233 21.82 2.55 4.11
CA LEU A 233 20.80 1.51 4.10
C LEU A 233 19.58 1.99 3.32
N PRO A 234 18.93 1.09 2.55
CA PRO A 234 17.63 1.41 1.99
C PRO A 234 16.70 1.77 3.15
N LYS A 235 15.98 2.86 3.00
CA LYS A 235 14.96 3.23 3.98
C LYS A 235 13.98 2.08 4.07
N SER A 236 13.70 1.62 5.30
CA SER A 236 12.77 0.52 5.53
C SER A 236 11.38 0.88 5.01
N GLU A 237 10.62 -0.13 4.65
CA GLU A 237 9.19 -0.27 4.25
C GLU A 237 8.23 0.95 4.34
N VAL A 238 8.59 2.02 5.06
CA VAL A 238 7.85 3.29 5.08
C VAL A 238 8.06 4.10 3.79
N GLU A 239 9.10 3.77 2.99
CA GLU A 239 9.22 4.32 1.62
C GLU A 239 8.29 3.62 0.63
N ASP A 240 7.84 2.42 0.95
CA ASP A 240 6.79 1.69 0.21
C ASP A 240 5.36 2.15 0.57
N LEU A 241 5.18 3.02 1.55
CA LEU A 241 4.03 3.94 1.54
C LEU A 241 4.29 4.94 0.41
N ALA A 242 4.16 4.41 -0.80
CA ALA A 242 4.56 5.05 -2.03
C ALA A 242 3.88 6.41 -2.11
N LEU A 243 4.69 7.44 -2.22
CA LEU A 243 4.29 8.64 -2.96
C LEU A 243 3.93 8.12 -4.36
N GLU A 244 2.71 7.65 -4.53
CA GLU A 244 2.22 7.31 -5.86
C GLU A 244 2.17 8.62 -6.63
N GLU A 245 2.88 8.70 -7.75
CA GLU A 245 2.57 9.72 -8.74
C GLU A 245 1.08 9.59 -9.01
N VAL A 246 0.38 10.72 -9.03
CA VAL A 246 -1.08 10.72 -9.19
C VAL A 246 -1.42 9.91 -10.43
N PRO A 247 -2.27 8.86 -10.31
CA PRO A 247 -2.70 8.09 -11.46
C PRO A 247 -3.44 9.02 -12.43
N ASP A 248 -3.35 8.74 -13.71
CA ASP A 248 -4.01 9.47 -14.79
C ASP A 248 -5.52 9.16 -14.81
N ILE A 249 -6.21 9.54 -13.73
CA ILE A 249 -7.66 9.36 -13.53
C ILE A 249 -8.27 10.74 -13.34
N GLY A 250 -9.14 11.14 -14.26
CA GLY A 250 -9.88 12.40 -14.20
C GLY A 250 -11.31 12.23 -13.63
N TYR A 251 -11.99 13.33 -13.40
CA TYR A 251 -13.41 13.28 -13.06
C TYR A 251 -14.27 12.72 -14.19
N ASP A 252 -13.82 12.85 -15.43
CA ASP A 252 -14.50 12.31 -16.60
C ASP A 252 -14.51 10.78 -16.64
N ASP A 253 -13.63 10.12 -15.89
CA ASP A 253 -13.59 8.67 -15.77
C ASP A 253 -14.57 8.14 -14.72
N ILE A 254 -15.19 9.04 -13.94
CA ILE A 254 -16.10 8.70 -12.86
C ILE A 254 -17.54 8.92 -13.32
N GLY A 255 -18.35 7.86 -13.34
CA GLY A 255 -19.77 7.92 -13.66
C GLY A 255 -20.65 7.98 -12.40
N GLY A 256 -21.78 8.63 -12.52
CA GLY A 256 -22.87 8.58 -11.55
C GLY A 256 -22.66 9.30 -10.21
N LEU A 257 -21.58 10.07 -10.05
CA LEU A 257 -21.23 10.78 -8.82
C LEU A 257 -21.09 12.30 -9.01
N GLY A 258 -21.86 12.88 -9.94
CA GLY A 258 -21.73 14.29 -10.31
C GLY A 258 -21.90 15.26 -9.14
N GLU A 259 -22.93 15.09 -8.31
CA GLU A 259 -23.18 15.94 -7.13
C GLU A 259 -22.04 15.83 -6.11
N GLN A 260 -21.52 14.63 -5.89
CA GLN A 260 -20.41 14.39 -4.97
C GLN A 260 -19.12 15.01 -5.48
N ILE A 261 -18.86 14.92 -6.79
CA ILE A 261 -17.71 15.56 -7.44
C ILE A 261 -17.80 17.09 -7.31
N GLU A 262 -18.96 17.69 -7.53
CA GLU A 262 -19.13 19.14 -7.33
C GLU A 262 -18.90 19.54 -5.86
N ALA A 263 -19.44 18.77 -4.90
CA ALA A 263 -19.19 19.01 -3.48
C ALA A 263 -17.72 18.92 -3.09
N ILE A 264 -16.96 18.03 -3.73
CA ILE A 264 -15.52 17.89 -3.51
C ILE A 264 -14.75 19.06 -4.16
N LYS A 265 -15.10 19.45 -5.37
CA LYS A 265 -14.50 20.62 -6.02
C LYS A 265 -14.67 21.87 -5.15
N ASP A 266 -15.87 22.07 -4.60
CA ASP A 266 -16.15 23.19 -3.71
C ASP A 266 -15.32 23.14 -2.42
N ALA A 267 -15.13 21.95 -1.87
CA ALA A 267 -14.41 21.77 -0.61
C ALA A 267 -12.88 21.79 -0.75
N VAL A 268 -12.36 21.29 -1.86
CA VAL A 268 -10.90 21.05 -2.05
C VAL A 268 -10.30 22.04 -3.05
N GLU A 269 -10.88 22.15 -4.26
CA GLU A 269 -10.28 22.91 -5.33
C GLU A 269 -10.48 24.41 -5.16
N LEU A 270 -11.71 24.86 -4.84
CA LEU A 270 -11.98 26.30 -4.73
C LEU A 270 -11.14 26.98 -3.65
N PRO A 271 -11.00 26.43 -2.42
CA PRO A 271 -10.14 27.05 -1.41
C PRO A 271 -8.66 27.14 -1.83
N TYR A 272 -8.20 26.20 -2.62
CA TYR A 272 -6.83 26.17 -3.13
C TYR A 272 -6.63 27.19 -4.26
N LEU A 273 -7.47 27.15 -5.27
CA LEU A 273 -7.35 27.99 -6.45
C LEU A 273 -7.64 29.48 -6.15
N TYR A 274 -8.57 29.72 -5.25
CA TYR A 274 -9.06 31.07 -4.90
C TYR A 274 -8.72 31.47 -3.45
N ALA A 275 -7.54 31.07 -2.98
CA ALA A 275 -7.08 31.32 -1.60
C ALA A 275 -7.11 32.81 -1.20
N GLU A 276 -6.98 33.74 -2.17
CA GLU A 276 -7.06 35.18 -1.94
C GLU A 276 -8.47 35.61 -1.57
N TYR A 277 -9.48 35.12 -2.29
CA TYR A 277 -10.88 35.41 -1.98
C TYR A 277 -11.30 34.85 -0.63
N TYR A 278 -10.82 33.64 -0.29
CA TYR A 278 -11.06 33.06 1.02
C TYR A 278 -10.50 33.95 2.15
N ARG A 279 -9.29 34.51 1.96
CA ARG A 279 -8.68 35.45 2.92
C ARG A 279 -9.43 36.76 3.01
N GLU A 280 -9.80 37.33 1.87
CA GLU A 280 -10.53 38.59 1.81
C GLU A 280 -11.88 38.49 2.54
N HIS A 281 -12.60 37.39 2.31
CA HIS A 281 -13.90 37.15 2.93
C HIS A 281 -13.81 36.49 4.31
N LYS A 282 -12.60 36.28 4.86
CA LYS A 282 -12.35 35.63 6.16
C LYS A 282 -12.98 34.25 6.25
N LEU A 283 -13.03 33.53 5.14
CA LEU A 283 -13.49 32.15 5.09
C LEU A 283 -12.35 31.22 5.48
N THR A 284 -12.64 30.25 6.34
CA THR A 284 -11.69 29.21 6.71
C THR A 284 -11.83 28.04 5.74
N PRO A 285 -10.79 27.70 4.95
CA PRO A 285 -10.85 26.53 4.09
C PRO A 285 -10.98 25.26 4.91
N PRO A 286 -11.75 24.26 4.46
CA PRO A 286 -11.80 22.97 5.12
C PRO A 286 -10.41 22.32 5.09
N LYS A 287 -10.01 21.65 6.18
CA LYS A 287 -8.73 20.96 6.26
C LYS A 287 -8.79 19.54 5.70
N GLY A 288 -9.98 18.96 5.66
CA GLY A 288 -10.14 17.63 5.14
C GLY A 288 -11.57 17.26 4.81
N VAL A 289 -11.70 16.22 4.03
CA VAL A 289 -12.95 15.67 3.54
C VAL A 289 -13.09 14.21 3.97
N LEU A 290 -14.25 13.81 4.46
CA LEU A 290 -14.60 12.42 4.68
C LEU A 290 -15.56 11.93 3.60
N LEU A 291 -15.13 10.94 2.83
CA LEU A 291 -15.96 10.16 1.91
C LEU A 291 -16.51 8.93 2.64
N TYR A 292 -17.81 8.81 2.75
CA TYR A 292 -18.39 7.68 3.47
C TYR A 292 -19.55 7.04 2.70
N GLY A 293 -19.71 5.74 2.85
CA GLY A 293 -20.76 4.99 2.17
C GLY A 293 -20.38 3.55 1.88
N PRO A 294 -21.22 2.79 1.17
CA PRO A 294 -20.99 1.39 0.90
C PRO A 294 -19.65 1.10 0.23
N PRO A 295 -19.06 -0.09 0.44
CA PRO A 295 -17.84 -0.49 -0.27
C PRO A 295 -18.09 -0.60 -1.78
N GLY A 296 -17.03 -0.42 -2.58
CA GLY A 296 -17.10 -0.56 -4.03
C GLY A 296 -17.74 0.61 -4.79
N CYS A 297 -18.20 1.68 -4.13
CA CYS A 297 -18.88 2.81 -4.77
C CYS A 297 -17.92 3.95 -5.22
N GLY A 298 -16.63 3.69 -5.43
CA GLY A 298 -15.72 4.65 -6.07
C GLY A 298 -15.03 5.65 -5.14
N LYS A 299 -15.08 5.53 -3.80
CA LYS A 299 -14.45 6.47 -2.85
C LYS A 299 -12.97 6.72 -3.14
N THR A 300 -12.19 5.66 -3.32
CA THR A 300 -10.76 5.74 -3.62
C THR A 300 -10.50 6.34 -5.00
N MET A 301 -11.36 6.05 -5.98
CA MET A 301 -11.28 6.59 -7.33
C MET A 301 -11.50 8.10 -7.35
N ILE A 302 -12.49 8.59 -6.60
CA ILE A 302 -12.74 10.03 -6.42
C ILE A 302 -11.51 10.72 -5.82
N ALA A 303 -10.92 10.17 -4.76
CA ALA A 303 -9.75 10.78 -4.12
C ALA A 303 -8.56 10.91 -5.09
N LYS A 304 -8.35 9.90 -5.94
CA LYS A 304 -7.33 9.94 -7.00
C LYS A 304 -7.64 10.99 -8.06
N ALA A 305 -8.89 11.07 -8.50
CA ALA A 305 -9.30 12.07 -9.49
C ALA A 305 -9.17 13.51 -8.96
N VAL A 306 -9.48 13.74 -7.69
CA VAL A 306 -9.24 15.05 -7.04
C VAL A 306 -7.77 15.44 -7.11
N ALA A 307 -6.87 14.50 -6.81
CA ALA A 307 -5.43 14.75 -6.83
C ALA A 307 -4.94 15.12 -8.24
N ASN A 308 -5.39 14.37 -9.25
CA ASN A 308 -5.02 14.62 -10.64
C ASN A 308 -5.54 15.98 -11.14
N ASN A 309 -6.84 16.22 -11.00
CA ASN A 309 -7.45 17.46 -11.48
C ASN A 309 -6.90 18.70 -10.76
N LEU A 310 -6.60 18.61 -9.46
CA LEU A 310 -5.98 19.71 -8.73
C LEU A 310 -4.58 20.00 -9.30
N ALA A 311 -3.77 18.98 -9.57
CA ALA A 311 -2.45 19.12 -10.17
C ALA A 311 -2.52 19.72 -11.59
N GLU A 312 -3.49 19.30 -12.40
CA GLU A 312 -3.73 19.86 -13.73
C GLU A 312 -4.09 21.35 -13.69
N LYS A 313 -5.06 21.74 -12.88
CA LYS A 313 -5.48 23.13 -12.73
C LYS A 313 -4.36 24.04 -12.23
N ILE A 314 -3.52 23.56 -11.33
CA ILE A 314 -2.36 24.30 -10.87
C ILE A 314 -1.34 24.44 -12.00
N SER A 315 -1.12 23.36 -12.76
CA SER A 315 -0.23 23.38 -13.93
C SER A 315 -0.70 24.40 -14.97
N GLU A 316 -1.99 24.44 -15.26
CA GLU A 316 -2.59 25.43 -16.15
C GLU A 316 -2.41 26.87 -15.65
N THR A 317 -2.63 27.09 -14.35
CA THR A 317 -2.52 28.42 -13.74
C THR A 317 -1.08 28.94 -13.73
N ARG A 318 -0.10 28.05 -13.54
CA ARG A 318 1.33 28.41 -13.43
C ARG A 318 2.08 28.31 -14.76
N GLY A 319 1.52 27.63 -15.77
CA GLY A 319 2.18 27.40 -17.06
C GLY A 319 3.33 26.39 -17.01
N GLU A 320 3.50 25.67 -15.92
CA GLU A 320 4.50 24.62 -15.70
C GLU A 320 3.81 23.31 -15.36
N LYS A 321 4.33 22.18 -15.87
CA LYS A 321 3.76 20.87 -15.55
C LYS A 321 4.12 20.48 -14.12
N ILE A 322 3.17 20.65 -13.22
CA ILE A 322 3.28 20.29 -11.80
C ILE A 322 2.64 18.92 -11.59
N LYS A 323 3.37 18.01 -10.95
CA LYS A 323 2.84 16.72 -10.55
C LYS A 323 2.31 16.82 -9.12
N GLY A 324 1.06 16.45 -8.91
CA GLY A 324 0.52 16.26 -7.56
C GLY A 324 1.13 15.03 -6.89
N TYR A 325 1.08 14.99 -5.56
CA TYR A 325 1.44 13.79 -4.80
C TYR A 325 0.22 13.22 -4.10
N PHE A 326 0.04 11.93 -4.23
CA PHE A 326 -1.03 11.17 -3.61
C PHE A 326 -0.42 10.13 -2.65
N LEU A 327 -0.68 10.29 -1.37
CA LEU A 327 -0.25 9.36 -0.33
C LEU A 327 -1.44 8.46 0.01
N ASN A 328 -1.44 7.24 -0.49
CA ASN A 328 -2.50 6.26 -0.23
C ASN A 328 -2.15 5.42 1.01
N ILE A 329 -2.96 5.55 2.05
CA ILE A 329 -2.74 4.90 3.34
C ILE A 329 -3.93 4.01 3.64
N LYS A 330 -3.71 2.72 3.65
CA LYS A 330 -4.75 1.77 4.02
C LYS A 330 -4.74 1.51 5.53
N GLY A 331 -5.87 1.66 6.18
CA GLY A 331 -6.02 1.50 7.61
C GLY A 331 -5.40 0.22 8.17
N PRO A 332 -5.74 -0.96 7.65
CA PRO A 332 -5.19 -2.23 8.14
C PRO A 332 -3.67 -2.37 7.99
N GLU A 333 -3.05 -1.75 6.99
CA GLU A 333 -1.60 -1.81 6.74
C GLU A 333 -0.78 -1.00 7.75
N LEU A 334 -1.40 0.01 8.37
CA LEU A 334 -0.76 0.79 9.44
C LEU A 334 -0.80 0.09 10.80
N LEU A 335 -1.77 -0.82 11.01
CA LEU A 335 -1.92 -1.52 12.29
C LEU A 335 -0.80 -2.54 12.47
N ASN A 336 0.22 -2.18 13.24
CA ASN A 336 1.28 -3.08 13.64
C ASN A 336 1.05 -3.64 15.06
N LYS A 337 1.65 -4.81 15.33
CA LYS A 337 1.57 -5.48 16.64
C LYS A 337 2.29 -4.72 17.77
N TYR A 338 3.11 -3.72 17.44
CA TYR A 338 3.91 -3.00 18.42
C TYR A 338 3.32 -1.62 18.69
N VAL A 339 3.07 -1.34 19.97
CA VAL A 339 2.60 -0.03 20.46
C VAL A 339 3.61 1.05 20.08
N GLY A 340 3.12 2.17 19.53
CA GLY A 340 3.95 3.30 19.14
C GLY A 340 4.46 3.31 17.68
N GLU A 341 4.52 2.17 17.00
CA GLU A 341 4.94 2.13 15.59
C GLU A 341 3.91 2.79 14.65
N THR A 342 2.64 2.54 14.89
CA THR A 342 1.56 3.16 14.09
C THR A 342 1.57 4.68 14.22
N GLU A 343 1.78 5.21 15.43
CA GLU A 343 1.90 6.65 15.68
C GLU A 343 3.11 7.26 14.96
N ARG A 344 4.25 6.57 15.03
CA ARG A 344 5.47 6.99 14.32
C ARG A 344 5.22 7.03 12.82
N LYS A 345 4.59 6.00 12.24
CA LYS A 345 4.25 5.95 10.82
C LYS A 345 3.33 7.11 10.41
N ILE A 346 2.31 7.42 11.20
CA ILE A 346 1.41 8.56 10.95
C ILE A 346 2.23 9.85 10.94
N ARG A 347 3.10 10.09 11.93
CA ARG A 347 3.96 11.27 11.97
C ARG A 347 4.87 11.37 10.74
N GLU A 348 5.52 10.29 10.36
CA GLU A 348 6.41 10.24 9.19
C GLU A 348 5.67 10.54 7.88
N ILE A 349 4.43 10.06 7.73
CA ILE A 349 3.55 10.38 6.59
C ILE A 349 3.31 11.89 6.50
N PHE A 350 2.93 12.51 7.61
CA PHE A 350 2.67 13.95 7.63
C PHE A 350 3.95 14.79 7.48
N VAL A 351 5.09 14.32 7.98
CA VAL A 351 6.40 14.97 7.72
C VAL A 351 6.70 14.95 6.22
N LYS A 352 6.58 13.79 5.54
CA LYS A 352 6.77 13.68 4.10
C LYS A 352 5.78 14.55 3.31
N ALA A 353 4.50 14.56 3.72
CA ALA A 353 3.49 15.41 3.10
C ALA A 353 3.87 16.91 3.22
N LYS A 354 4.34 17.32 4.38
CA LYS A 354 4.79 18.69 4.67
C LYS A 354 6.04 19.08 3.87
N GLU A 355 7.01 18.17 3.76
CA GLU A 355 8.22 18.37 2.95
C GLU A 355 7.87 18.59 1.48
N LYS A 356 6.97 17.76 0.93
CA LYS A 356 6.52 17.90 -0.46
C LYS A 356 5.65 19.13 -0.68
N ALA A 357 4.81 19.47 0.26
CA ALA A 357 3.99 20.68 0.20
C ALA A 357 4.85 21.97 0.27
N ALA A 358 6.00 21.92 0.91
CA ALA A 358 6.96 23.02 0.95
C ALA A 358 7.61 23.30 -0.43
N GLU A 359 7.61 22.33 -1.34
CA GLU A 359 7.99 22.51 -2.74
C GLU A 359 6.89 23.19 -3.57
N ASP A 360 5.84 23.68 -2.91
CA ASP A 360 4.65 24.36 -3.49
C ASP A 360 3.83 23.45 -4.43
N VAL A 361 3.82 22.16 -4.15
CA VAL A 361 3.13 21.11 -4.87
C VAL A 361 1.92 20.63 -4.06
N PRO A 362 0.75 20.36 -4.67
CA PRO A 362 -0.40 19.81 -3.96
C PRO A 362 -0.13 18.38 -3.51
N VAL A 363 -0.41 18.13 -2.23
CA VAL A 363 -0.27 16.81 -1.61
C VAL A 363 -1.61 16.39 -1.03
N ILE A 364 -2.12 15.26 -1.49
CA ILE A 364 -3.30 14.63 -0.90
C ILE A 364 -2.89 13.45 -0.04
N VAL A 365 -3.23 13.50 1.23
CA VAL A 365 -3.07 12.39 2.17
C VAL A 365 -4.41 11.66 2.25
N PHE A 366 -4.47 10.49 1.65
CA PHE A 366 -5.70 9.69 1.59
C PHE A 366 -5.62 8.51 2.57
N PHE A 367 -6.57 8.49 3.50
CA PHE A 367 -6.75 7.37 4.43
C PHE A 367 -7.91 6.50 3.96
N ASP A 368 -7.62 5.32 3.45
CA ASP A 368 -8.65 4.33 3.14
C ASP A 368 -8.97 3.45 4.35
N GLU A 369 -10.21 3.01 4.44
CA GLU A 369 -10.71 2.20 5.55
C GLU A 369 -10.43 2.83 6.93
N MET A 370 -10.70 4.13 7.07
CA MET A 370 -10.45 4.88 8.31
C MET A 370 -11.09 4.24 9.54
N ASP A 371 -12.22 3.56 9.36
CA ASP A 371 -12.92 2.83 10.42
C ASP A 371 -12.10 1.65 10.99
N ALA A 372 -11.04 1.23 10.33
CA ALA A 372 -10.12 0.24 10.90
C ALA A 372 -9.16 0.86 11.94
N LEU A 373 -8.73 2.12 11.71
CA LEU A 373 -7.71 2.80 12.53
C LEU A 373 -8.30 3.69 13.63
N PHE A 374 -9.39 4.39 13.33
CA PHE A 374 -9.86 5.54 14.10
C PHE A 374 -11.22 5.29 14.71
N ARG A 375 -11.38 4.14 15.36
CA ARG A 375 -12.64 3.73 16.00
C ARG A 375 -12.96 4.54 17.27
N THR A 376 -14.24 4.66 17.56
CA THR A 376 -14.73 5.18 18.82
C THR A 376 -14.31 4.29 19.98
N ARG A 377 -13.82 4.90 21.05
CA ARG A 377 -13.31 4.20 22.25
C ARG A 377 -14.34 3.24 22.83
N GLY A 378 -13.91 2.03 23.15
CA GLY A 378 -14.71 1.05 23.89
C GLY A 378 -15.43 -0.01 23.05
N THR A 379 -15.19 -0.09 21.74
CA THR A 379 -15.86 -1.07 20.85
C THR A 379 -15.00 -2.27 20.47
N GLY A 380 -13.75 -2.38 20.94
CA GLY A 380 -12.80 -3.43 20.55
C GLY A 380 -11.89 -3.95 21.65
N ILE A 381 -11.14 -5.04 21.34
CA ILE A 381 -10.31 -5.82 22.27
C ILE A 381 -8.93 -5.19 22.55
N SER A 382 -8.54 -4.12 21.86
CA SER A 382 -7.21 -3.48 21.97
C SER A 382 -7.31 -2.01 22.36
N SER A 383 -7.57 -1.75 23.66
CA SER A 383 -7.76 -0.39 24.20
C SER A 383 -6.54 0.52 24.13
N ASP A 384 -5.32 -0.03 24.08
CA ASP A 384 -4.10 0.77 24.17
C ASP A 384 -3.70 1.42 22.83
N VAL A 385 -3.92 0.74 21.71
CA VAL A 385 -3.63 1.26 20.37
C VAL A 385 -4.61 2.37 19.99
N GLU A 386 -5.90 2.21 20.32
CA GLU A 386 -6.94 3.19 20.03
C GLU A 386 -6.79 4.50 20.82
N THR A 387 -6.17 4.46 22.01
CA THR A 387 -6.02 5.65 22.86
C THR A 387 -4.96 6.62 22.39
N THR A 388 -4.04 6.22 21.56
CA THR A 388 -2.88 7.01 21.17
C THR A 388 -2.89 7.42 19.69
N ILE A 389 -3.44 6.58 18.81
CA ILE A 389 -3.49 6.82 17.35
C ILE A 389 -4.38 8.02 16.99
N VAL A 390 -5.61 8.08 17.57
CA VAL A 390 -6.55 9.19 17.28
C VAL A 390 -5.95 10.53 17.71
N PRO A 391 -5.43 10.73 18.94
CA PRO A 391 -4.76 11.96 19.34
C PRO A 391 -3.57 12.33 18.44
N GLN A 392 -2.78 11.37 18.00
CA GLN A 392 -1.66 11.63 17.09
C GLN A 392 -2.16 12.17 15.74
N LEU A 393 -3.14 11.51 15.11
CA LEU A 393 -3.73 12.00 13.86
C LEU A 393 -4.30 13.41 14.02
N LEU A 394 -5.00 13.67 15.12
CA LEU A 394 -5.58 14.99 15.41
C LEU A 394 -4.49 16.06 15.51
N ALA A 395 -3.38 15.75 16.20
CA ALA A 395 -2.23 16.65 16.32
C ALA A 395 -1.60 16.95 14.95
N GLU A 396 -1.50 15.95 14.08
CA GLU A 396 -0.95 16.15 12.74
C GLU A 396 -1.88 16.98 11.84
N ILE A 397 -3.20 16.71 11.86
CA ILE A 397 -4.20 17.52 11.11
C ILE A 397 -4.23 18.94 11.63
N ASP A 398 -4.21 19.14 12.94
CA ASP A 398 -4.16 20.47 13.55
C ASP A 398 -2.84 21.18 13.20
N GLY A 399 -1.73 20.43 13.10
CA GLY A 399 -0.41 20.92 12.69
C GLY A 399 -0.25 21.27 11.21
N VAL A 400 -1.26 21.01 10.38
CA VAL A 400 -1.29 21.39 8.95
C VAL A 400 -1.75 22.85 8.75
N GLU A 401 -2.19 23.54 9.78
CA GLU A 401 -2.73 24.93 9.69
C GLU A 401 -1.84 25.96 8.96
N GLY A 402 -0.53 25.72 8.90
CA GLY A 402 0.42 26.60 8.19
C GLY A 402 0.71 26.21 6.74
N LEU A 403 0.21 25.07 6.28
CA LEU A 403 0.58 24.49 4.99
C LEU A 403 -0.59 24.57 4.01
N LYS A 404 -0.49 25.46 3.05
CA LYS A 404 -1.57 25.70 2.07
C LYS A 404 -1.82 24.54 1.11
N ASN A 405 -0.91 23.54 1.04
CA ASN A 405 -0.85 22.58 -0.05
C ASN A 405 -1.08 21.13 0.40
N VAL A 406 -1.44 20.88 1.67
CA VAL A 406 -1.77 19.53 2.17
C VAL A 406 -3.26 19.42 2.42
N ILE A 407 -3.88 18.41 1.84
CA ILE A 407 -5.30 18.11 1.98
C ILE A 407 -5.42 16.69 2.50
N VAL A 408 -6.23 16.51 3.54
CA VAL A 408 -6.51 15.19 4.10
C VAL A 408 -7.86 14.69 3.59
N VAL A 409 -7.87 13.53 2.94
CA VAL A 409 -9.11 12.88 2.50
C VAL A 409 -9.22 11.54 3.20
N GLY A 410 -10.31 11.31 3.89
CA GLY A 410 -10.61 10.05 4.53
C GLY A 410 -11.69 9.29 3.79
N ALA A 411 -11.59 7.96 3.72
CA ALA A 411 -12.65 7.09 3.23
C ALA A 411 -13.05 6.07 4.30
N SER A 412 -14.35 5.84 4.45
CA SER A 412 -14.86 4.82 5.37
C SER A 412 -16.13 4.18 4.82
N ASN A 413 -16.28 2.90 5.11
CA ASN A 413 -17.52 2.17 4.85
C ASN A 413 -18.51 2.31 6.01
N ARG A 414 -18.02 2.74 7.19
CA ARG A 414 -18.79 2.80 8.44
C ARG A 414 -18.49 4.08 9.22
N GLN A 415 -19.10 5.17 8.81
CA GLN A 415 -18.94 6.47 9.46
C GLN A 415 -19.29 6.43 10.96
N ASP A 416 -20.24 5.59 11.35
CA ASP A 416 -20.71 5.40 12.72
C ASP A 416 -19.59 4.90 13.67
N LEU A 417 -18.57 4.26 13.16
CA LEU A 417 -17.45 3.76 13.93
C LEU A 417 -16.31 4.77 14.12
N ILE A 418 -16.25 5.83 13.32
CA ILE A 418 -15.17 6.82 13.39
C ILE A 418 -15.34 7.69 14.65
N ASP A 419 -14.22 7.95 15.35
CA ASP A 419 -14.23 8.84 16.51
C ASP A 419 -14.76 10.25 16.14
N PRO A 420 -15.81 10.74 16.81
CA PRO A 420 -16.39 12.05 16.53
C PRO A 420 -15.41 13.22 16.61
N ALA A 421 -14.29 13.07 17.35
CA ALA A 421 -13.27 14.10 17.45
C ALA A 421 -12.60 14.42 16.11
N ILE A 422 -12.49 13.43 15.22
CA ILE A 422 -11.91 13.59 13.88
C ILE A 422 -12.85 14.37 12.97
N LEU A 423 -14.15 14.25 13.20
CA LEU A 423 -15.22 14.82 12.39
C LEU A 423 -15.64 16.22 12.83
N ARG A 424 -14.89 16.86 13.75
CA ARG A 424 -15.20 18.22 14.24
C ARG A 424 -14.74 19.27 13.22
N PRO A 425 -15.39 20.47 13.25
CA PRO A 425 -14.95 21.61 12.46
C PRO A 425 -13.47 21.90 12.60
N GLY A 426 -12.82 22.18 11.49
CA GLY A 426 -11.37 22.39 11.43
C GLY A 426 -10.53 21.13 11.28
N ARG A 427 -11.15 19.97 11.01
CA ARG A 427 -10.49 18.68 10.73
C ARG A 427 -11.11 18.04 9.49
N LEU A 428 -11.71 16.85 9.58
CA LEU A 428 -12.51 16.28 8.49
C LEU A 428 -13.96 16.76 8.61
N ASP A 429 -14.15 18.01 8.38
CA ASP A 429 -15.43 18.71 8.60
C ASP A 429 -16.39 18.62 7.42
N VAL A 430 -15.88 18.45 6.21
CA VAL A 430 -16.70 18.20 5.04
C VAL A 430 -16.97 16.70 4.92
N LYS A 431 -18.25 16.34 4.93
CA LYS A 431 -18.68 14.93 4.86
C LYS A 431 -19.49 14.73 3.60
N ILE A 432 -19.03 13.85 2.73
CA ILE A 432 -19.68 13.57 1.45
C ILE A 432 -20.12 12.12 1.45
N LYS A 433 -21.41 11.92 1.34
CA LYS A 433 -22.01 10.59 1.27
C LYS A 433 -21.91 10.06 -0.15
N ILE A 434 -21.28 8.91 -0.28
CA ILE A 434 -21.24 8.15 -1.53
C ILE A 434 -22.30 7.06 -1.41
N GLU A 435 -23.32 7.16 -2.22
CA GLU A 435 -24.41 6.19 -2.25
C GLU A 435 -24.15 5.14 -3.33
N ARG A 436 -24.92 4.09 -3.28
CA ARG A 436 -24.95 3.14 -4.40
C ARG A 436 -25.53 3.85 -5.62
N PRO A 437 -25.08 3.49 -6.82
CA PRO A 437 -25.59 4.10 -8.03
C PRO A 437 -27.11 3.86 -8.15
N ASP A 438 -27.84 4.89 -8.49
CA ASP A 438 -29.21 4.78 -8.96
C ASP A 438 -29.22 4.38 -10.46
N ARG A 439 -30.40 4.28 -11.05
CA ARG A 439 -30.55 3.88 -12.46
C ARG A 439 -29.81 4.82 -13.43
N ALA A 440 -29.84 6.12 -13.18
CA ALA A 440 -29.18 7.11 -14.01
C ALA A 440 -27.66 7.02 -13.85
N ALA A 441 -27.20 6.94 -12.61
CA ALA A 441 -25.80 6.76 -12.27
C ALA A 441 -25.21 5.45 -12.84
N ALA A 442 -25.98 4.36 -12.77
CA ALA A 442 -25.56 3.09 -13.38
C ALA A 442 -25.39 3.20 -14.90
N SER A 443 -26.33 3.87 -15.57
CA SER A 443 -26.21 4.14 -17.01
C SER A 443 -24.95 4.94 -17.33
N ASP A 444 -24.67 6.00 -16.56
CA ASP A 444 -23.47 6.83 -16.73
C ASP A 444 -22.18 6.02 -16.49
N ILE A 445 -22.17 5.17 -15.46
CA ILE A 445 -21.05 4.24 -15.21
C ILE A 445 -20.84 3.32 -16.40
N PHE A 446 -21.89 2.69 -16.93
CA PHE A 446 -21.77 1.81 -18.09
C PHE A 446 -21.20 2.52 -19.31
N HIS A 447 -21.56 3.78 -19.56
CA HIS A 447 -21.01 4.59 -20.66
C HIS A 447 -19.50 4.83 -20.54
N LYS A 448 -18.95 4.86 -19.32
CA LYS A 448 -17.48 4.99 -19.11
C LYS A 448 -16.72 3.72 -19.50
N TYR A 449 -17.34 2.54 -19.35
CA TYR A 449 -16.69 1.25 -19.61
C TYR A 449 -17.08 0.62 -20.95
N LEU A 450 -18.30 0.82 -21.40
CA LEU A 450 -18.80 0.28 -22.67
C LEU A 450 -18.62 1.32 -23.77
N THR A 451 -17.39 1.44 -24.27
CA THR A 451 -17.04 2.35 -25.36
C THR A 451 -17.04 1.64 -26.72
N THR A 452 -16.95 2.39 -27.79
CA THR A 452 -16.88 1.86 -29.18
C THR A 452 -15.61 1.04 -29.48
N ASP A 453 -14.63 1.07 -28.57
CA ASP A 453 -13.37 0.31 -28.70
C ASP A 453 -13.53 -1.15 -28.29
N ILE A 454 -14.67 -1.52 -27.67
CA ILE A 454 -14.94 -2.88 -27.25
C ILE A 454 -15.31 -3.73 -28.46
N PRO A 455 -14.71 -4.90 -28.67
CA PRO A 455 -15.01 -5.79 -29.79
C PRO A 455 -16.39 -6.43 -29.60
N ILE A 456 -17.39 -5.89 -30.26
CA ILE A 456 -18.74 -6.44 -30.32
C ILE A 456 -18.93 -7.21 -31.66
N ALA A 457 -19.65 -8.35 -31.59
CA ALA A 457 -19.92 -9.16 -32.77
C ALA A 457 -20.72 -8.37 -33.82
N GLN A 458 -20.31 -8.46 -35.07
CA GLN A 458 -20.99 -7.74 -36.18
C GLN A 458 -22.50 -8.06 -36.31
N SER A 459 -22.90 -9.27 -35.88
CA SER A 459 -24.31 -9.68 -35.82
C SER A 459 -25.13 -8.87 -34.82
N GLU A 460 -24.50 -8.40 -33.75
CA GLU A 460 -25.14 -7.60 -32.70
C GLU A 460 -25.06 -6.10 -32.97
N ALA A 461 -23.98 -5.66 -33.61
CA ALA A 461 -23.77 -4.26 -33.95
C ALA A 461 -24.75 -3.74 -35.05
N ARG A 462 -25.40 -4.62 -35.81
CA ARG A 462 -26.38 -4.29 -36.86
C ARG A 462 -25.99 -3.10 -37.76
N GLY A 463 -24.70 -2.87 -37.92
CA GLY A 463 -24.15 -1.76 -38.72
C GLY A 463 -23.98 -0.41 -37.98
N ASP A 464 -24.50 -0.26 -36.77
CA ASP A 464 -24.27 0.91 -35.89
C ASP A 464 -23.85 0.43 -34.49
N LEU A 465 -22.56 0.47 -34.23
CA LEU A 465 -21.95 0.02 -32.98
C LEU A 465 -22.40 0.87 -31.79
N ALA A 466 -22.48 2.20 -32.00
CA ALA A 466 -22.86 3.10 -30.92
C ALA A 466 -24.31 2.89 -30.49
N ALA A 467 -25.22 2.74 -31.45
CA ALA A 467 -26.62 2.44 -31.14
C ALA A 467 -26.82 1.03 -30.50
N ALA A 468 -25.98 0.06 -30.88
CA ALA A 468 -26.01 -1.27 -30.26
C ALA A 468 -25.54 -1.21 -28.79
N ILE A 469 -24.45 -0.48 -28.51
CA ILE A 469 -23.95 -0.27 -27.14
C ILE A 469 -25.01 0.43 -26.29
N GLU A 470 -25.61 1.48 -26.80
CA GLU A 470 -26.67 2.23 -26.09
C GLU A 470 -27.87 1.31 -25.75
N ALA A 471 -28.31 0.52 -26.72
CA ALA A 471 -29.37 -0.45 -26.48
C ALA A 471 -29.00 -1.51 -25.44
N MET A 472 -27.73 -1.95 -25.42
CA MET A 472 -27.22 -2.90 -24.41
C MET A 472 -27.19 -2.28 -23.03
N ILE A 473 -26.72 -1.03 -22.90
CA ILE A 473 -26.69 -0.29 -21.64
C ILE A 473 -28.11 -0.15 -21.10
N VAL A 474 -29.03 0.37 -21.91
CA VAL A 474 -30.44 0.56 -21.50
C VAL A 474 -31.06 -0.75 -21.05
N ALA A 475 -30.91 -1.81 -21.84
CA ALA A 475 -31.48 -3.14 -21.52
C ALA A 475 -30.87 -3.70 -20.22
N THR A 476 -29.55 -3.52 -20.01
CA THR A 476 -28.87 -4.00 -18.81
C THR A 476 -29.32 -3.23 -17.57
N VAL A 477 -29.35 -1.91 -17.64
CA VAL A 477 -29.82 -1.06 -16.56
C VAL A 477 -31.29 -1.32 -16.23
N ASP A 478 -32.15 -1.48 -17.25
CA ASP A 478 -33.54 -1.82 -17.07
C ASP A 478 -33.73 -3.17 -16.36
N ALA A 479 -32.93 -4.16 -16.75
CA ALA A 479 -32.93 -5.47 -16.10
C ALA A 479 -32.45 -5.40 -14.65
N MET A 480 -31.39 -4.63 -14.37
CA MET A 480 -30.83 -4.48 -13.01
C MET A 480 -31.81 -3.81 -12.04
N TYR A 481 -32.53 -2.78 -12.51
CA TYR A 481 -33.42 -1.98 -11.67
C TYR A 481 -34.90 -2.38 -11.74
N ALA A 482 -35.22 -3.42 -12.51
CA ALA A 482 -36.60 -3.93 -12.59
C ALA A 482 -37.05 -4.54 -11.25
N LEU A 483 -38.22 -4.16 -10.80
CA LEU A 483 -38.88 -4.73 -9.61
C LEU A 483 -39.69 -5.98 -9.99
N SER A 484 -39.02 -6.96 -10.62
CA SER A 484 -39.61 -8.23 -11.02
C SER A 484 -39.35 -9.31 -9.97
N GLU A 485 -40.16 -10.35 -9.99
CA GLU A 485 -39.96 -11.55 -9.15
C GLU A 485 -38.59 -12.20 -9.40
N GLU A 486 -38.06 -12.08 -10.64
CA GLU A 486 -36.74 -12.59 -11.01
C GLU A 486 -35.59 -11.83 -10.32
N ASN A 487 -35.78 -10.54 -10.05
CA ASN A 487 -34.82 -9.67 -9.39
C ASN A 487 -35.01 -9.61 -7.86
N ARG A 488 -35.91 -10.39 -7.32
CA ARG A 488 -36.13 -10.50 -5.88
C ARG A 488 -34.97 -11.27 -5.26
N PHE A 489 -34.27 -10.62 -4.32
CA PHE A 489 -33.04 -11.15 -3.74
C PHE A 489 -33.30 -11.79 -2.37
N LEU A 490 -33.93 -11.07 -1.46
CA LEU A 490 -34.14 -11.51 -0.08
C LEU A 490 -35.39 -10.85 0.50
N GLU A 491 -36.15 -11.58 1.31
CA GLU A 491 -37.17 -11.05 2.21
C GLU A 491 -36.62 -11.03 3.63
N VAL A 492 -36.50 -9.83 4.21
CA VAL A 492 -36.06 -9.64 5.59
C VAL A 492 -37.27 -9.43 6.47
N THR A 493 -37.38 -10.16 7.57
CA THR A 493 -38.40 -9.92 8.61
C THR A 493 -37.70 -9.30 9.83
N TYR A 494 -38.08 -8.12 10.18
CA TYR A 494 -37.56 -7.41 11.36
C TYR A 494 -38.14 -7.96 12.66
N ALA A 495 -37.46 -7.70 13.77
CA ALA A 495 -37.90 -8.12 15.10
C ALA A 495 -39.29 -7.55 15.53
N ASN A 496 -39.68 -6.43 14.92
CA ASN A 496 -41.03 -5.81 15.11
C ASN A 496 -42.11 -6.46 14.26
N GLY A 497 -41.76 -7.48 13.44
CA GLY A 497 -42.70 -8.18 12.54
C GLY A 497 -42.85 -7.54 11.17
N ASP A 498 -42.20 -6.42 10.90
CA ASP A 498 -42.22 -5.79 9.58
C ASP A 498 -41.38 -6.65 8.59
N LYS A 499 -41.84 -6.69 7.34
CA LYS A 499 -41.17 -7.41 6.25
C LYS A 499 -40.77 -6.43 5.16
N GLU A 500 -39.55 -6.61 4.68
CA GLU A 500 -38.97 -5.81 3.58
C GLU A 500 -38.42 -6.76 2.51
N VAL A 501 -38.74 -6.48 1.26
CA VAL A 501 -38.19 -7.23 0.14
C VAL A 501 -37.08 -6.41 -0.48
N LEU A 502 -35.88 -7.02 -0.52
CA LEU A 502 -34.71 -6.45 -1.15
C LEU A 502 -34.58 -6.99 -2.57
N TYR A 503 -34.29 -6.09 -3.52
CA TYR A 503 -34.14 -6.40 -4.93
C TYR A 503 -32.65 -6.32 -5.34
N PHE A 504 -32.34 -6.80 -6.52
CA PHE A 504 -30.95 -6.74 -7.07
C PHE A 504 -30.38 -5.32 -7.04
N LYS A 505 -31.18 -4.32 -7.40
CA LYS A 505 -30.81 -2.90 -7.35
C LYS A 505 -30.29 -2.41 -5.99
N ASP A 506 -30.68 -3.06 -4.90
CA ASP A 506 -30.28 -2.69 -3.54
C ASP A 506 -28.87 -3.20 -3.19
N PHE A 507 -28.26 -4.01 -4.09
CA PHE A 507 -26.92 -4.60 -3.97
C PHE A 507 -26.02 -4.29 -5.16
N ALA A 508 -26.54 -3.75 -6.25
CA ALA A 508 -25.81 -3.40 -7.47
C ALA A 508 -24.84 -2.25 -7.27
#